data_2dd6889aff299c69729a938b2254b4bc
#
_entry.id   2dd6889aff299c69729a938b2254b4bc
#
_cell.length_a   1.000
_cell.length_b   1.000
_cell.length_c   1.000
_cell.angle_alpha   90.00
_cell.angle_beta   90.00
_cell.angle_gamma   90.00
#
_symmetry.space_group_name_H-M   'P 1'
#
loop_
_entity.id
_entity.type
_entity.pdbx_description
1 polymer ?
#
loop_
_entity_poly.entity_id
_entity_poly.type
_entity_poly.pdbx_seq_one_letter_code
_entity_poly.pdbx_strand_id
1 'polypeptide(L)'
;MAYTTRGQLSPNGDNALVICHALSGSADVADWWGPLLGGPGQAFDVSRFLVVCLNSLGSPYGSASCITYKDGDPEKGYYGPEFPLTTIRDDVR
;
A
#
# COMPACT_ATOMS: atom_id res chain seq x y z
N MET A 1 6.91 -2.98 -4.02
CA MET A 1 5.73 -2.79 -3.15
C MET A 1 4.92 -1.62 -3.66
N ALA A 2 3.62 -1.80 -3.87
CA ALA A 2 2.74 -0.70 -4.30
C ALA A 2 2.29 0.14 -3.11
N TYR A 3 1.95 1.39 -3.37
CA TYR A 3 1.45 2.29 -2.33
C TYR A 3 0.57 3.38 -2.94
N THR A 4 -0.26 3.99 -2.11
CA THR A 4 -1.01 5.20 -2.47
C THR A 4 -0.68 6.32 -1.50
N THR A 5 -0.78 7.56 -1.99
CA THR A 5 -0.60 8.74 -1.16
C THR A 5 -1.72 9.75 -1.39
N ARG A 6 -2.12 10.45 -0.33
CA ARG A 6 -3.10 11.53 -0.39
C ARG A 6 -2.62 12.66 0.51
N GLY A 7 -2.70 13.90 0.02
CA GLY A 7 -2.24 15.07 0.75
C GLY A 7 -0.80 15.44 0.41
N GLN A 8 -0.21 16.30 1.21
CA GLN A 8 1.14 16.82 1.02
C GLN A 8 1.96 16.72 2.29
N LEU A 9 3.24 16.38 2.12
CA LEU A 9 4.20 16.40 3.22
C LEU A 9 4.51 17.85 3.59
N SER A 10 4.52 18.16 4.90
CA SER A 10 4.90 19.46 5.39
C SER A 10 6.39 19.73 5.14
N PRO A 11 6.84 21.02 5.13
CA PRO A 11 8.26 21.35 5.00
C PRO A 11 9.15 20.69 6.06
N ASN A 12 8.60 20.43 7.25
CA ASN A 12 9.33 19.78 8.34
C ASN A 12 9.31 18.25 8.24
N GLY A 13 8.47 17.68 7.38
CA GLY A 13 8.36 16.23 7.20
C GLY A 13 7.75 15.49 8.40
N ASP A 14 6.92 16.15 9.20
CA ASP A 14 6.41 15.67 10.48
C ASP A 14 4.90 15.34 10.48
N ASN A 15 4.26 15.29 9.30
CA ASN A 15 2.82 15.13 9.17
C ASN A 15 2.40 13.88 8.38
N ALA A 16 3.24 12.87 8.33
CA ALA A 16 2.91 11.63 7.64
C ALA A 16 2.03 10.72 8.52
N LEU A 17 0.95 10.21 7.94
CA LEU A 17 0.06 9.22 8.57
C LEU A 17 0.10 7.95 7.74
N VAL A 18 0.59 6.86 8.31
CA VAL A 18 0.71 5.57 7.63
C VAL A 18 -0.47 4.69 8.00
N ILE A 19 -1.18 4.20 6.99
CA ILE A 19 -2.31 3.29 7.17
C ILE A 19 -1.86 1.88 6.77
N CYS A 20 -2.12 0.92 7.65
CA CYS A 20 -1.89 -0.49 7.40
C CYS A 20 -3.23 -1.16 7.06
N HIS A 21 -3.39 -1.64 5.84
CA HIS A 21 -4.64 -2.26 5.42
C HIS A 21 -4.84 -3.66 6.03
N ALA A 22 -6.10 -4.12 6.05
CA ALA A 22 -6.45 -5.45 6.53
C ALA A 22 -5.98 -6.55 5.57
N LEU A 23 -5.99 -7.80 6.04
CA LEU A 23 -5.52 -8.97 5.29
C LEU A 23 -6.07 -9.06 3.86
N SER A 24 -7.37 -8.77 3.69
CA SER A 24 -8.03 -8.82 2.38
C SER A 24 -8.16 -7.45 1.72
N GLY A 25 -7.50 -6.43 2.27
CA GLY A 25 -7.55 -5.07 1.74
C GLY A 25 -6.48 -4.78 0.70
N SER A 26 -6.38 -3.51 0.32
CA SER A 26 -5.38 -3.01 -0.61
C SER A 26 -4.88 -1.64 -0.16
N ALA A 27 -3.88 -1.11 -0.88
CA ALA A 27 -3.38 0.25 -0.64
C ALA A 27 -4.40 1.35 -1.00
N ASP A 28 -5.47 1.01 -1.73
CA ASP A 28 -6.49 2.00 -2.09
C ASP A 28 -7.44 2.27 -0.91
N VAL A 29 -6.94 3.01 0.07
CA VAL A 29 -7.70 3.36 1.27
C VAL A 29 -8.97 4.16 0.96
N ALA A 30 -9.00 4.90 -0.14
CA ALA A 30 -10.18 5.66 -0.54
C ALA A 30 -11.34 4.76 -0.96
N ASP A 31 -11.06 3.54 -1.41
CA ASP A 31 -12.08 2.57 -1.79
C ASP A 31 -12.84 2.03 -0.57
N TRP A 32 -12.11 1.70 0.51
CA TRP A 32 -12.74 1.04 1.67
C TRP A 32 -12.95 1.95 2.89
N TRP A 33 -12.25 3.08 2.97
CA TRP A 33 -12.46 4.08 4.03
C TRP A 33 -12.76 5.48 3.46
N GLY A 34 -13.35 5.53 2.24
CA GLY A 34 -13.66 6.79 1.57
C GLY A 34 -14.36 7.83 2.44
N PRO A 35 -15.42 7.46 3.21
CA PRO A 35 -16.12 8.43 4.05
C PRO A 35 -15.26 9.03 5.18
N LEU A 36 -14.17 8.37 5.56
CA LEU A 36 -13.27 8.82 6.63
C LEU A 36 -12.09 9.62 6.09
N LEU A 37 -11.86 9.57 4.77
CA LEU A 37 -10.73 10.22 4.10
C LEU A 37 -11.22 11.47 3.37
N GLY A 38 -10.67 12.61 3.67
CA GLY A 38 -11.10 13.83 2.99
C GLY A 38 -10.50 15.08 3.61
N GLY A 39 -11.24 16.18 3.52
CA GLY A 39 -10.82 17.48 4.02
C GLY A 39 -11.07 17.66 5.52
N PRO A 40 -11.09 18.92 5.97
CA PRO A 40 -11.34 19.25 7.38
C PRO A 40 -12.64 18.62 7.91
N GLY A 41 -12.57 18.02 9.08
CA GLY A 41 -13.69 17.35 9.71
C GLY A 41 -13.75 15.84 9.43
N GLN A 42 -12.93 15.32 8.53
CA GLN A 42 -12.79 13.89 8.30
C GLN A 42 -11.72 13.30 9.22
N ALA A 43 -11.85 11.99 9.53
CA ALA A 43 -10.90 11.33 10.42
C ALA A 43 -9.46 11.36 9.85
N PHE A 44 -9.34 11.18 8.54
CA PHE A 44 -8.06 11.27 7.82
C PHE A 44 -8.06 12.55 6.98
N ASP A 45 -7.63 13.64 7.59
CA ASP A 45 -7.67 14.98 6.99
C ASP A 45 -6.46 15.20 6.09
N VAL A 46 -6.66 15.08 4.76
CA VAL A 46 -5.59 15.21 3.77
C VAL A 46 -5.12 16.66 3.59
N SER A 47 -5.83 17.66 4.16
CA SER A 47 -5.36 19.04 4.16
C SER A 47 -4.26 19.28 5.19
N ARG A 48 -4.16 18.40 6.20
CA ARG A 48 -3.18 18.49 7.30
C ARG A 48 -2.11 17.41 7.24
N PHE A 49 -2.47 16.23 6.77
CA PHE A 49 -1.60 15.05 6.78
C PHE A 49 -1.31 14.54 5.37
N LEU A 50 -0.10 14.05 5.18
CA LEU A 50 0.19 13.16 4.06
C LEU A 50 -0.23 11.76 4.49
N VAL A 51 -1.29 11.23 3.89
CA VAL A 51 -1.79 9.89 4.17
C VAL A 51 -1.16 8.91 3.20
N VAL A 52 -0.48 7.90 3.72
CA VAL A 52 0.21 6.87 2.94
C VAL A 52 -0.35 5.51 3.32
N CYS A 53 -0.71 4.71 2.34
CA CYS A 53 -1.08 3.32 2.55
C CYS A 53 -0.23 2.44 1.65
N LEU A 54 0.44 1.47 2.25
CA LEU A 54 1.32 0.53 1.56
C LEU A 54 0.56 -0.77 1.30
N ASN A 55 0.78 -1.37 0.14
CA ASN A 55 0.26 -2.69 -0.17
C ASN A 55 1.33 -3.73 0.18
N SER A 56 1.02 -4.62 1.12
CA SER A 56 1.97 -5.60 1.66
C SER A 56 2.56 -6.51 0.58
N LEU A 57 3.80 -6.94 0.78
CA LEU A 57 4.42 -7.95 -0.08
C LEU A 57 3.59 -9.24 -0.06
N GLY A 58 3.45 -9.85 -1.22
CA GLY A 58 2.61 -11.03 -1.38
C GLY A 58 1.16 -10.70 -1.74
N SER A 59 0.73 -9.46 -1.61
CA SER A 59 -0.61 -9.03 -2.01
C SER A 59 -0.66 -8.76 -3.52
N PRO A 60 -1.62 -9.38 -4.26
CA PRO A 60 -1.72 -9.22 -5.72
C PRO A 60 -2.25 -7.86 -6.18
N TYR A 61 -2.68 -6.98 -5.25
CA TYR A 61 -3.26 -5.68 -5.58
C TYR A 61 -2.19 -4.62 -5.84
N GLY A 62 -1.15 -4.98 -6.61
CA GLY A 62 -0.11 -4.07 -7.08
C GLY A 62 1.28 -4.36 -6.54
N SER A 63 1.42 -5.05 -5.41
CA SER A 63 2.71 -5.55 -4.94
C SER A 63 3.04 -6.90 -5.57
N ALA A 64 4.30 -7.28 -5.56
CA ALA A 64 4.70 -8.59 -6.05
C ALA A 64 4.08 -9.71 -5.20
N SER A 65 3.65 -10.78 -5.86
CA SER A 65 2.98 -11.93 -5.24
C SER A 65 3.24 -13.20 -6.03
N CYS A 66 2.67 -14.32 -5.57
CA CYS A 66 2.77 -15.60 -6.26
C CYS A 66 2.22 -15.56 -7.69
N ILE A 67 1.29 -14.65 -7.99
CA ILE A 67 0.71 -14.51 -9.33
C ILE A 67 1.42 -13.46 -10.18
N THR A 68 2.54 -12.90 -9.73
CA THR A 68 3.38 -12.02 -10.52
C THR A 68 4.17 -12.86 -11.53
N TYR A 69 4.27 -12.39 -12.76
CA TYR A 69 5.09 -13.06 -13.78
C TYR A 69 6.57 -12.95 -13.44
N LYS A 70 7.30 -14.05 -13.63
CA LYS A 70 8.75 -14.07 -13.43
C LYS A 70 9.40 -13.09 -14.38
N ASP A 71 10.27 -12.24 -13.83
CA ASP A 71 11.00 -11.19 -14.59
C ASP A 71 10.10 -10.29 -15.44
N GLY A 72 8.79 -10.20 -15.09
CA GLY A 72 7.82 -9.45 -15.87
C GLY A 72 7.44 -10.07 -17.20
N ASP A 73 7.84 -11.31 -17.48
CA ASP A 73 7.62 -11.99 -18.74
C ASP A 73 6.50 -13.04 -18.62
N PRO A 74 5.33 -12.81 -19.28
CA PRO A 74 4.22 -13.76 -19.24
C PRO A 74 4.58 -15.17 -19.73
N GLU A 75 5.56 -15.31 -20.63
CA GLU A 75 5.98 -16.61 -21.14
C GLU A 75 6.71 -17.45 -20.11
N LYS A 76 7.30 -16.83 -19.09
CA LYS A 76 7.95 -17.52 -17.98
C LYS A 76 6.98 -18.00 -16.90
N GLY A 77 5.70 -17.60 -17.00
CA GLY A 77 4.67 -17.95 -16.03
C GLY A 77 4.78 -17.19 -14.71
N TYR A 78 3.95 -17.57 -13.76
CA TYR A 78 3.92 -16.98 -12.42
C TYR A 78 5.01 -17.54 -11.53
N TYR A 79 5.39 -16.77 -10.51
CA TYR A 79 6.31 -17.27 -9.47
C TYR A 79 5.75 -18.50 -8.76
N GLY A 80 4.46 -18.48 -8.42
CA GLY A 80 3.83 -19.60 -7.71
C GLY A 80 4.59 -19.96 -6.43
N PRO A 81 4.94 -21.27 -6.25
CA PRO A 81 5.67 -21.72 -5.05
C PRO A 81 7.12 -21.21 -4.98
N GLU A 82 7.66 -20.70 -6.07
CA GLU A 82 9.02 -20.11 -6.10
C GLU A 82 9.05 -18.69 -5.55
N PHE A 83 7.89 -18.07 -5.28
CA PHE A 83 7.84 -16.73 -4.69
C PHE A 83 8.52 -16.74 -3.32
N PRO A 84 9.44 -15.79 -3.05
CA PRO A 84 10.18 -15.79 -1.79
C PRO A 84 9.27 -15.68 -0.58
N LEU A 85 9.66 -16.34 0.50
CA LEU A 85 9.01 -16.14 1.79
C LEU A 85 9.41 -14.78 2.33
N THR A 86 8.41 -13.97 2.67
CA THR A 86 8.59 -12.64 3.26
C THR A 86 8.00 -12.60 4.66
N THR A 87 8.48 -11.67 5.46
CA THR A 87 8.00 -11.43 6.83
C THR A 87 7.47 -10.01 6.94
N ILE A 88 6.75 -9.74 8.03
CA ILE A 88 6.31 -8.36 8.34
C ILE A 88 7.52 -7.41 8.44
N ARG A 89 8.67 -7.91 8.91
CA ARG A 89 9.89 -7.11 8.97
C ARG A 89 10.38 -6.70 7.57
N ASP A 90 10.19 -7.55 6.58
CA ASP A 90 10.55 -7.23 5.19
C ASP A 90 9.66 -6.13 4.63
N ASP A 91 8.38 -6.11 5.01
CA ASP A 91 7.45 -5.03 4.64
C ASP A 91 7.90 -3.67 5.20
N VAL A 92 8.53 -3.65 6.37
CA VAL A 92 8.91 -2.41 7.07
C VAL A 92 10.28 -1.90 6.64
N ARG A 93 11.11 -2.73 6.07
CA ARG A 93 12.43 -2.34 5.55
C ARG A 93 12.32 -1.71 4.16
#